data_9bf1c107db01fe5655405e60ca55debf
#
_entry.id   9bf1c107db01fe5655405e60ca55debf
#
_cell.length_a   1.000
_cell.length_b   1.000
_cell.length_c   1.000
_cell.angle_alpha   90.00
_cell.angle_beta   90.00
_cell.angle_gamma   90.00
#
_symmetry.space_group_name_H-M   'P 1'
#
loop_
_entity.id
_entity.type
_entity.pdbx_description
1 polymer ?
#
loop_
_entity_poly.entity_id
_entity_poly.type
_entity_poly.pdbx_seq_one_letter_code
_entity_poly.pdbx_strand_id
1 'polypeptide(L)'
;MGYLRWIVILFCFLGMVACHQDVPHFRIGVAQCSDDSWRHKMNDEILREAMFYDGVAVEIRSAGDDNRKQAEDVRYFMDKGVDLLIISANEAAPMTPVVEEAYQKGIPVILIDRKILSDKYTAYIGADNYEIGRAVGNYIASSLQGKGNVVELTGLGGATPAMERHQGFMAAISNFPDIKLIDKADAAWESGPAEVEMDSMLCRHPKIDAVYAPVSYTHLRAHETELH
;
A
#
# COMPACT_ATOMS: atom_id res chain seq x y z
N MET A 1 1.04 -54.69 44.09
CA MET A 1 0.14 -54.27 42.95
C MET A 1 -0.58 -52.94 43.18
N GLY A 2 -0.71 -52.39 44.36
CA GLY A 2 -1.41 -51.12 44.64
C GLY A 2 -0.67 -49.86 44.18
N TYR A 3 0.64 -49.78 44.41
CA TYR A 3 1.45 -48.59 44.11
C TYR A 3 1.54 -48.24 42.60
N LEU A 4 1.59 -49.27 41.72
CA LEU A 4 1.66 -49.06 40.29
C LEU A 4 0.39 -48.40 39.71
N ARG A 5 -0.78 -48.69 40.27
CA ARG A 5 -2.06 -48.07 39.88
C ARG A 5 -2.10 -46.60 40.25
N TRP A 6 -1.58 -46.20 41.42
CA TRP A 6 -1.49 -44.82 41.85
C TRP A 6 -0.50 -43.98 41.03
N ILE A 7 0.62 -44.56 40.63
CA ILE A 7 1.63 -43.90 39.74
C ILE A 7 1.01 -43.64 38.37
N VAL A 8 0.27 -44.57 37.79
CA VAL A 8 -0.39 -44.38 36.47
C VAL A 8 -1.48 -43.33 36.54
N ILE A 9 -2.27 -43.28 37.63
CA ILE A 9 -3.30 -42.23 37.83
C ILE A 9 -2.65 -40.86 37.98
N LEU A 10 -1.54 -40.74 38.71
CA LEU A 10 -0.81 -39.49 38.89
C LEU A 10 -0.21 -39.00 37.57
N PHE A 11 0.31 -39.89 36.73
CA PHE A 11 0.83 -39.56 35.40
C PHE A 11 -0.27 -39.13 34.42
N CYS A 12 -1.45 -39.73 34.49
CA CYS A 12 -2.61 -39.29 33.68
C CYS A 12 -3.13 -37.92 34.12
N PHE A 13 -3.02 -37.55 35.40
CA PHE A 13 -3.43 -36.23 35.90
C PHE A 13 -2.41 -35.12 35.51
N LEU A 14 -1.10 -35.45 35.47
CA LEU A 14 -0.07 -34.50 34.99
C LEU A 14 -0.15 -34.26 33.47
N GLY A 15 -0.69 -35.21 32.69
CA GLY A 15 -0.86 -35.05 31.23
C GLY A 15 -2.02 -34.13 30.83
N MET A 16 -2.91 -33.74 31.75
CA MET A 16 -4.05 -32.83 31.45
C MET A 16 -3.78 -31.36 31.71
N VAL A 17 -2.58 -30.99 32.12
CA VAL A 17 -2.17 -29.58 32.32
C VAL A 17 -1.47 -29.00 31.04
N ALA A 18 -1.52 -29.72 29.94
CA ALA A 18 -0.89 -29.25 28.69
C ALA A 18 -1.89 -28.57 27.77
N CYS A 19 -1.52 -27.41 27.33
CA CYS A 19 -2.15 -26.53 26.32
C CYS A 19 -3.43 -25.81 26.76
N HIS A 20 -3.31 -24.90 27.69
CA HIS A 20 -4.11 -23.69 27.58
C HIS A 20 -3.57 -22.91 26.39
N GLN A 21 -4.12 -23.14 25.20
CA GLN A 21 -3.97 -22.17 24.13
C GLN A 21 -4.79 -20.97 24.58
N ASP A 22 -4.10 -19.90 24.97
CA ASP A 22 -4.76 -18.62 25.23
C ASP A 22 -5.49 -18.23 23.95
N VAL A 23 -6.81 -18.26 24.00
CA VAL A 23 -7.64 -17.81 22.89
C VAL A 23 -7.41 -16.31 22.77
N PRO A 24 -6.96 -15.80 21.62
CA PRO A 24 -6.70 -14.39 21.48
C PRO A 24 -7.98 -13.60 21.76
N HIS A 25 -7.84 -12.59 22.63
CA HIS A 25 -8.96 -11.73 23.03
C HIS A 25 -9.21 -10.63 21.98
N PHE A 26 -8.23 -10.34 21.14
CA PHE A 26 -8.32 -9.32 20.10
C PHE A 26 -7.68 -9.83 18.80
N ARG A 27 -8.44 -9.82 17.71
CA ARG A 27 -8.02 -10.34 16.41
C ARG A 27 -7.94 -9.22 15.41
N ILE A 28 -6.77 -9.10 14.75
CA ILE A 28 -6.51 -8.12 13.70
C ILE A 28 -6.38 -8.84 12.37
N GLY A 29 -7.21 -8.45 11.39
CA GLY A 29 -7.06 -8.86 10.01
C GLY A 29 -6.31 -7.80 9.21
N VAL A 30 -5.28 -8.20 8.47
CA VAL A 30 -4.51 -7.30 7.60
C VAL A 30 -4.70 -7.74 6.15
N ALA A 31 -5.36 -6.92 5.33
CA ALA A 31 -5.56 -7.16 3.91
C ALA A 31 -4.60 -6.30 3.07
N GLN A 32 -3.48 -6.91 2.68
CA GLN A 32 -2.46 -6.28 1.84
C GLN A 32 -2.82 -6.30 0.36
N CYS A 33 -2.47 -5.23 -0.35
CA CYS A 33 -2.70 -5.14 -1.80
C CYS A 33 -1.72 -5.99 -2.60
N SER A 34 -0.44 -5.95 -2.27
CA SER A 34 0.66 -6.56 -3.02
C SER A 34 1.58 -7.37 -2.13
N ASP A 35 2.54 -8.03 -2.73
CA ASP A 35 3.51 -8.91 -2.09
C ASP A 35 4.96 -8.46 -2.37
N ASP A 36 5.16 -7.14 -2.42
CA ASP A 36 6.48 -6.54 -2.63
C ASP A 36 7.30 -6.42 -1.33
N SER A 37 8.59 -6.10 -1.47
CA SER A 37 9.52 -6.00 -0.34
C SER A 37 9.12 -4.94 0.69
N TRP A 38 8.45 -3.85 0.26
CA TRP A 38 7.98 -2.81 1.15
C TRP A 38 6.80 -3.31 2.02
N ARG A 39 5.89 -4.10 1.39
CA ARG A 39 4.77 -4.75 2.11
C ARG A 39 5.26 -5.81 3.08
N HIS A 40 6.25 -6.61 2.68
CA HIS A 40 6.88 -7.56 3.61
C HIS A 40 7.45 -6.85 4.83
N LYS A 41 8.20 -5.76 4.63
CA LYS A 41 8.73 -4.97 5.75
C LYS A 41 7.64 -4.43 6.67
N MET A 42 6.55 -3.91 6.12
CA MET A 42 5.42 -3.43 6.90
C MET A 42 4.74 -4.56 7.68
N ASN A 43 4.56 -5.73 7.06
CA ASN A 43 3.99 -6.91 7.70
C ASN A 43 4.84 -7.37 8.89
N ASP A 44 6.16 -7.42 8.71
CA ASP A 44 7.10 -7.79 9.78
C ASP A 44 7.03 -6.83 10.97
N GLU A 45 6.88 -5.52 10.71
CA GLU A 45 6.74 -4.52 11.77
C GLU A 45 5.41 -4.68 12.52
N ILE A 46 4.30 -4.93 11.81
CA ILE A 46 2.99 -5.19 12.43
C ILE A 46 3.06 -6.44 13.32
N LEU A 47 3.63 -7.53 12.80
CA LEU A 47 3.76 -8.78 13.56
C LEU A 47 4.69 -8.61 14.77
N ARG A 48 5.79 -7.89 14.61
CA ARG A 48 6.73 -7.62 15.70
C ARG A 48 6.09 -6.79 16.80
N GLU A 49 5.34 -5.74 16.43
CA GLU A 49 4.65 -4.91 17.41
C GLU A 49 3.59 -5.70 18.17
N ALA A 50 2.85 -6.56 17.47
CA ALA A 50 1.81 -7.39 18.09
C ALA A 50 2.35 -8.33 19.18
N MET A 51 3.64 -8.74 19.09
CA MET A 51 4.25 -9.60 20.12
C MET A 51 4.38 -8.95 21.50
N PHE A 52 4.25 -7.63 21.60
CA PHE A 52 4.30 -6.91 22.88
C PHE A 52 2.95 -6.85 23.61
N TYR A 53 1.89 -7.38 22.99
CA TYR A 53 0.53 -7.33 23.53
C TYR A 53 -0.04 -8.72 23.71
N ASP A 54 -0.19 -9.16 24.97
CA ASP A 54 -0.77 -10.45 25.28
C ASP A 54 -2.23 -10.52 24.80
N GLY A 55 -2.61 -11.64 24.20
CA GLY A 55 -3.96 -11.88 23.70
C GLY A 55 -4.31 -11.20 22.37
N VAL A 56 -3.34 -10.55 21.70
CA VAL A 56 -3.51 -10.04 20.33
C VAL A 56 -3.06 -11.08 19.32
N ALA A 57 -3.90 -11.35 18.32
CA ALA A 57 -3.54 -12.17 17.17
C ALA A 57 -3.69 -11.39 15.89
N VAL A 58 -2.68 -11.46 15.03
CA VAL A 58 -2.66 -10.83 13.72
C VAL A 58 -2.65 -11.90 12.64
N GLU A 59 -3.54 -11.79 11.68
CA GLU A 59 -3.51 -12.59 10.47
C GLU A 59 -3.39 -11.67 9.26
N ILE A 60 -2.43 -11.95 8.37
CA ILE A 60 -2.13 -11.16 7.19
C ILE A 60 -2.44 -11.97 5.94
N ARG A 61 -3.15 -11.38 5.00
CA ARG A 61 -3.41 -11.94 3.67
C ARG A 61 -2.97 -10.94 2.62
N SER A 62 -2.29 -11.43 1.57
CA SER A 62 -1.84 -10.62 0.45
C SER A 62 -2.62 -10.96 -0.82
N ALA A 63 -3.07 -9.93 -1.52
CA ALA A 63 -3.85 -10.07 -2.73
C ALA A 63 -2.99 -10.27 -3.99
N GLY A 64 -1.70 -9.89 -3.95
CA GLY A 64 -0.82 -9.98 -5.12
C GLY A 64 -1.35 -9.13 -6.28
N ASP A 65 -1.73 -7.88 -5.98
CA ASP A 65 -2.25 -6.88 -6.92
C ASP A 65 -3.61 -7.21 -7.58
N ASP A 66 -4.33 -8.21 -7.05
CA ASP A 66 -5.69 -8.56 -7.52
C ASP A 66 -6.75 -7.95 -6.61
N ASN A 67 -7.50 -6.97 -7.14
CA ASN A 67 -8.59 -6.29 -6.43
C ASN A 67 -9.70 -7.24 -5.96
N ARG A 68 -10.03 -8.24 -6.77
CA ARG A 68 -11.10 -9.22 -6.44
C ARG A 68 -10.64 -10.07 -5.26
N LYS A 69 -9.39 -10.57 -5.33
CA LYS A 69 -8.81 -11.36 -4.24
C LYS A 69 -8.72 -10.53 -2.95
N GLN A 70 -8.33 -9.26 -3.04
CA GLN A 70 -8.30 -8.40 -1.85
C GLN A 70 -9.69 -8.21 -1.24
N ALA A 71 -10.72 -8.03 -2.08
CA ALA A 71 -12.10 -7.95 -1.59
C ALA A 71 -12.58 -9.26 -0.95
N GLU A 72 -12.16 -10.42 -1.47
CA GLU A 72 -12.41 -11.74 -0.87
C GLU A 72 -11.68 -11.87 0.48
N ASP A 73 -10.44 -11.41 0.59
CA ASP A 73 -9.67 -11.42 1.84
C ASP A 73 -10.33 -10.54 2.92
N VAL A 74 -10.84 -9.36 2.56
CA VAL A 74 -11.59 -8.51 3.49
C VAL A 74 -12.88 -9.22 3.98
N ARG A 75 -13.64 -9.86 3.07
CA ARG A 75 -14.85 -10.62 3.45
C ARG A 75 -14.50 -11.81 4.35
N TYR A 76 -13.43 -12.53 4.04
CA TYR A 76 -12.92 -13.61 4.88
C TYR A 76 -12.68 -13.12 6.33
N PHE A 77 -12.06 -11.96 6.51
CA PHE A 77 -11.84 -11.41 7.85
C PHE A 77 -13.15 -10.99 8.53
N MET A 78 -14.10 -10.42 7.78
CA MET A 78 -15.44 -10.12 8.31
C MET A 78 -16.15 -11.38 8.81
N ASP A 79 -16.12 -12.46 8.03
CA ASP A 79 -16.76 -13.73 8.38
C ASP A 79 -16.05 -14.42 9.55
N LYS A 80 -14.74 -14.24 9.67
CA LYS A 80 -13.95 -14.74 10.79
C LYS A 80 -14.20 -13.99 12.10
N GLY A 81 -14.83 -12.82 12.02
CA GLY A 81 -15.15 -11.98 13.18
C GLY A 81 -13.89 -11.36 13.78
N VAL A 82 -13.09 -10.67 12.97
CA VAL A 82 -11.97 -9.88 13.49
C VAL A 82 -12.47 -8.62 14.20
N ASP A 83 -11.70 -8.16 15.18
CA ASP A 83 -12.01 -6.98 15.98
C ASP A 83 -11.50 -5.68 15.34
N LEU A 84 -10.58 -5.80 14.39
CA LEU A 84 -9.97 -4.68 13.65
C LEU A 84 -9.53 -5.15 12.27
N LEU A 85 -9.74 -4.31 11.27
CA LEU A 85 -9.16 -4.46 9.92
C LEU A 85 -8.11 -3.38 9.66
N ILE A 86 -6.95 -3.81 9.15
CA ILE A 86 -5.94 -2.93 8.56
C ILE A 86 -5.92 -3.22 7.07
N ILE A 87 -6.14 -2.21 6.24
CA ILE A 87 -6.27 -2.38 4.79
C ILE A 87 -5.37 -1.37 4.07
N SER A 88 -4.55 -1.86 3.15
CA SER A 88 -3.91 -1.03 2.13
C SER A 88 -4.60 -1.31 0.80
N ALA A 89 -5.52 -0.47 0.39
CA ALA A 89 -6.34 -0.72 -0.81
C ALA A 89 -5.48 -0.78 -2.08
N ASN A 90 -5.59 -1.85 -2.88
CA ASN A 90 -4.84 -1.95 -4.13
C ASN A 90 -5.23 -0.80 -5.07
N GLU A 91 -6.51 -0.75 -5.45
CA GLU A 91 -7.09 0.40 -6.14
C GLU A 91 -8.30 0.92 -5.36
N ALA A 92 -8.48 2.24 -5.37
CA ALA A 92 -9.48 2.86 -4.53
C ALA A 92 -10.91 2.50 -4.92
N ALA A 93 -11.25 2.58 -6.21
CA ALA A 93 -12.61 2.37 -6.69
C ALA A 93 -13.13 0.94 -6.44
N PRO A 94 -12.42 -0.14 -6.81
CA PRO A 94 -12.90 -1.50 -6.58
C PRO A 94 -12.91 -1.89 -5.09
N MET A 95 -12.06 -1.28 -4.26
CA MET A 95 -11.98 -1.60 -2.83
C MET A 95 -12.99 -0.83 -1.98
N THR A 96 -13.47 0.32 -2.43
CA THR A 96 -14.41 1.15 -1.67
C THR A 96 -15.64 0.37 -1.16
N PRO A 97 -16.37 -0.40 -1.99
CA PRO A 97 -17.59 -1.06 -1.53
C PRO A 97 -17.36 -2.06 -0.39
N VAL A 98 -16.32 -2.88 -0.47
CA VAL A 98 -16.05 -3.91 0.55
C VAL A 98 -15.52 -3.31 1.85
N VAL A 99 -14.78 -2.22 1.79
CA VAL A 99 -14.32 -1.48 2.97
C VAL A 99 -15.50 -0.81 3.67
N GLU A 100 -16.40 -0.18 2.90
CA GLU A 100 -17.64 0.38 3.45
C GLU A 100 -18.53 -0.70 4.09
N GLU A 101 -18.62 -1.88 3.49
CA GLU A 101 -19.34 -3.02 4.05
C GLU A 101 -18.78 -3.41 5.43
N ALA A 102 -17.46 -3.52 5.55
CA ALA A 102 -16.81 -3.83 6.83
C ALA A 102 -17.08 -2.76 7.89
N TYR A 103 -16.95 -1.49 7.52
CA TYR A 103 -17.21 -0.36 8.40
C TYR A 103 -18.68 -0.29 8.86
N GLN A 104 -19.63 -0.55 7.95
CA GLN A 104 -21.07 -0.58 8.26
C GLN A 104 -21.46 -1.76 9.18
N LYS A 105 -20.72 -2.87 9.15
CA LYS A 105 -20.85 -3.99 10.09
C LYS A 105 -20.28 -3.67 11.49
N GLY A 106 -19.73 -2.46 11.68
CA GLY A 106 -19.18 -2.01 12.94
C GLY A 106 -17.76 -2.48 13.23
N ILE A 107 -17.06 -3.02 12.22
CA ILE A 107 -15.65 -3.38 12.34
C ILE A 107 -14.81 -2.11 12.14
N PRO A 108 -13.99 -1.71 13.13
CA PRO A 108 -13.04 -0.62 12.94
C PRO A 108 -12.10 -0.91 11.78
N VAL A 109 -11.93 0.07 10.88
CA VAL A 109 -11.05 -0.04 9.71
C VAL A 109 -9.97 1.01 9.78
N ILE A 110 -8.71 0.59 9.75
CA ILE A 110 -7.56 1.47 9.57
C ILE A 110 -7.07 1.31 8.14
N LEU A 111 -7.08 2.40 7.39
CA LEU A 111 -6.44 2.45 6.07
C LEU A 111 -4.98 2.83 6.26
N ILE A 112 -4.08 2.13 5.56
CA ILE A 112 -2.64 2.40 5.63
C ILE A 112 -2.09 2.63 4.21
N ASP A 113 -1.28 3.67 4.03
CA ASP A 113 -0.64 4.07 2.77
C ASP A 113 -1.65 4.48 1.67
N ARG A 114 -2.59 3.61 1.32
CA ARG A 114 -3.57 3.82 0.25
C ARG A 114 -4.98 3.94 0.82
N LYS A 115 -5.75 4.90 0.32
CA LYS A 115 -7.13 5.18 0.72
C LYS A 115 -8.15 4.54 -0.23
N ILE A 116 -9.42 4.66 0.14
CA ILE A 116 -10.60 4.40 -0.68
C ILE A 116 -11.24 5.72 -1.12
N LEU A 117 -12.30 5.67 -1.94
CA LEU A 117 -13.01 6.88 -2.43
C LEU A 117 -14.14 7.36 -1.49
N SER A 118 -14.11 6.95 -0.22
CA SER A 118 -15.07 7.41 0.78
C SER A 118 -14.38 7.69 2.12
N ASP A 119 -15.13 8.24 3.06
CA ASP A 119 -14.70 8.54 4.43
C ASP A 119 -15.15 7.48 5.45
N LYS A 120 -15.70 6.35 4.99
CA LYS A 120 -16.17 5.26 5.85
C LYS A 120 -15.02 4.34 6.26
N TYR A 121 -14.19 4.85 7.12
CA TYR A 121 -13.13 4.14 7.84
C TYR A 121 -12.86 4.85 9.18
N THR A 122 -12.19 4.18 10.09
CA THR A 122 -11.95 4.70 11.44
C THR A 122 -10.76 5.65 11.48
N ALA A 123 -9.66 5.30 10.78
CA ALA A 123 -8.45 6.11 10.72
C ALA A 123 -7.68 5.85 9.42
N TYR A 124 -6.86 6.83 9.02
CA TYR A 124 -5.90 6.71 7.93
C TYR A 124 -4.50 7.02 8.43
N ILE A 125 -3.55 6.17 8.06
CA ILE A 125 -2.13 6.34 8.33
C ILE A 125 -1.39 6.35 7.00
N GLY A 126 -0.84 7.48 6.63
CA GLY A 126 -0.13 7.63 5.35
C GLY A 126 0.35 9.06 5.12
N ALA A 127 0.99 9.27 3.97
CA ALA A 127 1.48 10.58 3.58
C ALA A 127 0.38 11.47 2.98
N ASP A 128 0.57 12.78 3.03
CA ASP A 128 -0.18 13.73 2.22
C ASP A 128 0.36 13.72 0.79
N ASN A 129 -0.21 12.85 -0.03
CA ASN A 129 0.26 12.62 -1.40
C ASN A 129 -0.02 13.82 -2.32
N TYR A 130 -1.08 14.61 -2.04
CA TYR A 130 -1.32 15.83 -2.79
C TYR A 130 -0.21 16.86 -2.55
N GLU A 131 0.18 17.08 -1.30
CA GLU A 131 1.26 18.01 -0.95
C GLU A 131 2.61 17.54 -1.50
N ILE A 132 2.88 16.22 -1.52
CA ILE A 132 4.07 15.66 -2.18
C ILE A 132 4.09 16.04 -3.66
N GLY A 133 3.01 15.80 -4.39
CA GLY A 133 2.90 16.16 -5.81
C GLY A 133 3.08 17.66 -6.03
N ARG A 134 2.44 18.48 -5.19
CA ARG A 134 2.53 19.95 -5.25
C ARG A 134 3.97 20.45 -5.01
N ALA A 135 4.66 19.89 -4.04
CA ALA A 135 6.05 20.25 -3.74
C ALA A 135 6.99 19.94 -4.92
N VAL A 136 6.84 18.75 -5.53
CA VAL A 136 7.65 18.36 -6.70
C VAL A 136 7.31 19.21 -7.92
N GLY A 137 6.02 19.52 -8.15
CA GLY A 137 5.61 20.41 -9.23
C GLY A 137 6.23 21.80 -9.13
N ASN A 138 6.24 22.39 -7.94
CA ASN A 138 6.91 23.66 -7.67
C ASN A 138 8.44 23.58 -7.87
N TYR A 139 9.06 22.47 -7.44
CA TYR A 139 10.48 22.24 -7.63
C TYR A 139 10.84 22.16 -9.13
N ILE A 140 10.11 21.38 -9.91
CA ILE A 140 10.30 21.27 -11.37
C ILE A 140 10.10 22.64 -12.04
N ALA A 141 9.03 23.35 -11.67
CA ALA A 141 8.75 24.68 -12.20
C ALA A 141 9.89 25.66 -11.94
N SER A 142 10.43 25.66 -10.73
CA SER A 142 11.57 26.50 -10.35
C SER A 142 12.84 26.10 -11.13
N SER A 143 13.13 24.80 -11.20
CA SER A 143 14.31 24.27 -11.90
C SER A 143 14.31 24.58 -13.38
N LEU A 144 13.13 24.54 -14.01
CA LEU A 144 12.92 24.89 -15.42
C LEU A 144 12.70 26.40 -15.66
N GLN A 145 12.82 27.21 -14.63
CA GLN A 145 12.59 28.67 -14.70
C GLN A 145 11.21 29.03 -15.29
N GLY A 146 10.21 28.21 -14.99
CA GLY A 146 8.82 28.40 -15.39
C GLY A 146 8.47 27.99 -16.83
N LYS A 147 9.36 27.34 -17.57
CA LYS A 147 9.13 26.95 -18.96
C LYS A 147 9.77 25.62 -19.33
N GLY A 148 9.01 24.69 -19.89
CA GLY A 148 9.53 23.42 -20.39
C GLY A 148 8.48 22.35 -20.62
N ASN A 149 8.91 21.26 -21.24
CA ASN A 149 8.10 20.08 -21.48
C ASN A 149 8.42 19.02 -20.41
N VAL A 150 7.40 18.57 -19.71
CA VAL A 150 7.52 17.55 -18.66
C VAL A 150 6.74 16.30 -19.10
N VAL A 151 7.27 15.13 -18.82
CA VAL A 151 6.55 13.87 -18.92
C VAL A 151 6.37 13.27 -17.52
N GLU A 152 5.33 12.47 -17.34
CA GLU A 152 5.02 11.84 -16.06
C GLU A 152 4.96 10.31 -16.20
N LEU A 153 5.72 9.61 -15.35
CA LEU A 153 5.62 8.15 -15.18
C LEU A 153 4.90 7.86 -13.86
N THR A 154 3.61 7.63 -13.90
CA THR A 154 2.81 7.40 -12.69
C THR A 154 3.05 6.00 -12.10
N GLY A 155 2.64 5.79 -10.84
CA GLY A 155 2.37 4.46 -10.32
C GLY A 155 1.02 3.94 -10.78
N LEU A 156 0.52 2.87 -10.14
CA LEU A 156 -0.79 2.27 -10.43
C LEU A 156 -1.88 3.34 -10.39
N GLY A 157 -2.48 3.63 -11.55
CA GLY A 157 -3.36 4.80 -11.75
C GLY A 157 -4.64 4.78 -10.91
N GLY A 158 -5.12 3.60 -10.49
CA GLY A 158 -6.27 3.43 -9.62
C GLY A 158 -5.98 3.59 -8.12
N ALA A 159 -4.71 3.68 -7.73
CA ALA A 159 -4.31 3.85 -6.34
C ALA A 159 -4.25 5.34 -5.93
N THR A 160 -4.75 5.65 -4.73
CA THR A 160 -4.86 7.04 -4.27
C THR A 160 -3.53 7.80 -4.23
N PRO A 161 -2.36 7.21 -3.85
CA PRO A 161 -1.11 7.93 -3.91
C PRO A 161 -0.73 8.43 -5.31
N ALA A 162 -0.97 7.62 -6.35
CA ALA A 162 -0.71 8.04 -7.74
C ALA A 162 -1.65 9.16 -8.16
N MET A 163 -2.94 9.02 -7.86
CA MET A 163 -3.97 10.03 -8.19
C MET A 163 -3.71 11.36 -7.50
N GLU A 164 -3.46 11.34 -6.20
CA GLU A 164 -3.25 12.55 -5.39
C GLU A 164 -1.95 13.26 -5.75
N ARG A 165 -0.86 12.52 -5.98
CA ARG A 165 0.44 13.09 -6.41
C ARG A 165 0.30 13.76 -7.78
N HIS A 166 -0.40 13.13 -8.72
CA HIS A 166 -0.72 13.73 -10.01
C HIS A 166 -1.51 15.03 -9.84
N GLN A 167 -2.57 15.01 -9.04
CA GLN A 167 -3.41 16.20 -8.81
C GLN A 167 -2.61 17.35 -8.20
N GLY A 168 -1.78 17.07 -7.19
CA GLY A 168 -0.91 18.06 -6.57
C GLY A 168 0.10 18.64 -7.55
N PHE A 169 0.73 17.78 -8.36
CA PHE A 169 1.63 18.21 -9.42
C PHE A 169 0.96 19.14 -10.42
N MET A 170 -0.21 18.75 -10.95
CA MET A 170 -0.97 19.56 -11.89
C MET A 170 -1.41 20.91 -11.29
N ALA A 171 -1.81 20.92 -10.02
CA ALA A 171 -2.16 22.14 -9.31
C ALA A 171 -0.96 23.11 -9.21
N ALA A 172 0.25 22.58 -8.98
CA ALA A 172 1.46 23.39 -8.90
C ALA A 172 1.83 23.98 -10.28
N ILE A 173 1.91 23.15 -11.33
CA ILE A 173 2.34 23.61 -12.65
C ILE A 173 1.30 24.50 -13.35
N SER A 174 0.03 24.45 -12.94
CA SER A 174 -1.02 25.34 -13.47
C SER A 174 -0.72 26.84 -13.30
N ASN A 175 0.13 27.19 -12.34
CA ASN A 175 0.60 28.56 -12.13
C ASN A 175 1.72 28.98 -13.11
N PHE A 176 2.20 28.06 -13.95
CA PHE A 176 3.30 28.27 -14.89
C PHE A 176 2.86 27.86 -16.31
N PRO A 177 2.21 28.76 -17.06
CA PRO A 177 1.55 28.40 -18.33
C PRO A 177 2.50 27.91 -19.43
N ASP A 178 3.80 28.20 -19.30
CA ASP A 178 4.84 27.73 -20.22
C ASP A 178 5.45 26.37 -19.83
N ILE A 179 5.04 25.79 -18.69
CA ILE A 179 5.32 24.39 -18.36
C ILE A 179 4.17 23.53 -18.86
N LYS A 180 4.51 22.50 -19.62
CA LYS A 180 3.51 21.61 -20.22
C LYS A 180 3.79 20.16 -19.83
N LEU A 181 2.80 19.49 -19.26
CA LEU A 181 2.79 18.04 -19.21
C LEU A 181 2.41 17.53 -20.60
N ILE A 182 3.41 17.03 -21.35
CA ILE A 182 3.24 16.63 -22.75
C ILE A 182 2.91 15.16 -22.94
N ASP A 183 3.20 14.33 -21.94
CA ASP A 183 2.89 12.89 -21.95
C ASP A 183 2.81 12.33 -20.53
N LYS A 184 2.03 11.25 -20.37
CA LYS A 184 1.88 10.55 -19.11
C LYS A 184 1.62 9.07 -19.36
N ALA A 185 2.31 8.19 -18.61
CA ALA A 185 2.09 6.75 -18.63
C ALA A 185 2.02 6.16 -17.24
N ASP A 186 1.25 5.08 -17.11
CA ASP A 186 1.18 4.25 -15.90
C ASP A 186 2.29 3.20 -15.95
N ALA A 187 3.17 3.22 -14.98
CA ALA A 187 4.28 2.27 -14.84
C ALA A 187 4.08 1.31 -13.65
N ALA A 188 2.89 1.28 -13.05
CA ALA A 188 2.46 0.37 -11.98
C ALA A 188 3.45 0.26 -10.78
N TRP A 189 4.30 1.26 -10.57
CA TRP A 189 5.45 1.27 -9.65
C TRP A 189 6.54 0.24 -9.96
N GLU A 190 6.61 -0.26 -11.19
CA GLU A 190 7.60 -1.23 -11.64
C GLU A 190 8.63 -0.59 -12.56
N SER A 191 9.92 -0.96 -12.39
CA SER A 191 11.01 -0.41 -13.19
C SER A 191 10.93 -0.84 -14.65
N GLY A 192 10.59 -2.10 -14.93
CA GLY A 192 10.49 -2.61 -16.31
C GLY A 192 9.45 -1.85 -17.15
N PRO A 193 8.18 -1.77 -16.73
CA PRO A 193 7.19 -0.91 -17.39
C PRO A 193 7.64 0.55 -17.51
N ALA A 194 8.26 1.12 -16.47
CA ALA A 194 8.73 2.50 -16.52
C ALA A 194 9.81 2.74 -17.57
N GLU A 195 10.75 1.80 -17.75
CA GLU A 195 11.76 1.86 -18.81
C GLU A 195 11.11 1.83 -20.20
N VAL A 196 10.18 0.89 -20.43
CA VAL A 196 9.48 0.76 -21.72
C VAL A 196 8.69 2.02 -22.06
N GLU A 197 7.97 2.57 -21.08
CA GLU A 197 7.20 3.79 -21.28
C GLU A 197 8.11 5.01 -21.51
N MET A 198 9.22 5.12 -20.77
CA MET A 198 10.18 6.20 -20.96
C MET A 198 10.83 6.16 -22.35
N ASP A 199 11.26 4.99 -22.82
CA ASP A 199 11.81 4.81 -24.17
C ASP A 199 10.79 5.21 -25.23
N SER A 200 9.53 4.83 -25.03
CA SER A 200 8.43 5.22 -25.92
C SER A 200 8.20 6.73 -25.94
N MET A 201 8.26 7.40 -24.77
CA MET A 201 8.14 8.86 -24.67
C MET A 201 9.32 9.56 -25.36
N LEU A 202 10.55 9.08 -25.19
CA LEU A 202 11.73 9.62 -25.86
C LEU A 202 11.63 9.51 -27.38
N CYS A 203 11.03 8.44 -27.91
CA CYS A 203 10.79 8.30 -29.35
C CYS A 203 9.71 9.28 -29.88
N ARG A 204 8.66 9.53 -29.06
CA ARG A 204 7.53 10.40 -29.46
C ARG A 204 7.85 11.89 -29.33
N HIS A 205 8.68 12.26 -28.37
CA HIS A 205 8.93 13.66 -28.03
C HIS A 205 10.39 14.02 -28.22
N PRO A 206 10.72 14.89 -29.21
CA PRO A 206 12.09 15.26 -29.51
C PRO A 206 12.73 16.13 -28.41
N LYS A 207 11.94 16.66 -27.49
CA LYS A 207 12.40 17.49 -26.39
C LYS A 207 11.58 17.24 -25.14
N ILE A 208 12.21 16.66 -24.13
CA ILE A 208 11.72 16.51 -22.77
C ILE A 208 12.71 17.26 -21.87
N ASP A 209 12.21 18.21 -21.09
CA ASP A 209 13.04 19.04 -20.22
C ASP A 209 13.11 18.49 -18.78
N ALA A 210 12.07 17.73 -18.36
CA ALA A 210 12.06 17.03 -17.08
C ALA A 210 11.15 15.81 -17.12
N VAL A 211 11.45 14.83 -16.25
CA VAL A 211 10.62 13.67 -15.99
C VAL A 211 10.10 13.78 -14.56
N TYR A 212 8.79 13.72 -14.39
CA TYR A 212 8.15 13.57 -13.08
C TYR A 212 7.84 12.10 -12.84
N ALA A 213 8.57 11.48 -11.92
CA ALA A 213 8.34 10.12 -11.48
C ALA A 213 7.97 10.16 -9.99
N PRO A 214 6.67 10.15 -9.63
CA PRO A 214 6.19 10.30 -8.25
C PRO A 214 6.41 9.07 -7.36
N VAL A 215 7.26 8.16 -7.78
CA VAL A 215 7.72 6.98 -7.06
C VAL A 215 9.20 6.77 -7.32
N SER A 216 9.90 6.15 -6.38
CA SER A 216 11.34 5.91 -6.52
C SER A 216 11.60 4.78 -7.53
N TYR A 217 11.63 5.12 -8.80
CA TYR A 217 12.32 4.31 -9.81
C TYR A 217 13.83 4.48 -9.65
N THR A 218 14.37 4.27 -8.46
CA THR A 218 15.77 4.47 -8.13
C THR A 218 16.73 3.61 -8.95
N HIS A 219 16.22 2.74 -9.81
CA HIS A 219 16.97 1.88 -10.71
C HIS A 219 16.82 2.26 -12.19
N LEU A 220 16.01 3.26 -12.54
CA LEU A 220 16.09 3.87 -13.84
C LEU A 220 17.45 4.57 -13.93
N ARG A 221 18.47 3.86 -14.42
CA ARG A 221 19.66 4.52 -14.93
C ARG A 221 19.18 5.42 -16.06
N ALA A 222 19.17 6.72 -15.82
CA ALA A 222 19.28 7.66 -16.92
C ALA A 222 20.51 7.17 -17.71
N HIS A 223 20.34 6.80 -18.95
CA HIS A 223 21.47 6.70 -19.85
C HIS A 223 22.03 8.12 -19.92
N GLU A 224 23.04 8.36 -19.08
CA GLU A 224 23.89 9.51 -19.28
C GLU A 224 24.49 9.30 -20.67
N THR A 225 23.90 9.95 -21.65
CA THR A 225 24.56 10.16 -22.93
C THR A 225 25.72 11.08 -22.60
N GLU A 226 26.90 10.51 -22.39
CA GLU A 226 28.15 11.26 -22.44
C GLU A 226 28.22 11.88 -23.82
N LEU A 227 27.81 13.15 -23.93
CA LEU A 227 28.15 13.99 -25.08
C LEU A 227 29.61 14.32 -24.93
N HIS A 228 30.45 13.58 -25.70
CA HIS A 228 31.80 13.96 -26.01
C HIS A 228 31.81 15.07 -27.06
#